data_cfe77560dd7a2523e9f8fbe654d8571c
#
_entry.id   cfe77560dd7a2523e9f8fbe654d8571c
#
_cell.length_a   1.000
_cell.length_b   1.000
_cell.length_c   1.000
_cell.angle_alpha   90.00
_cell.angle_beta   90.00
_cell.angle_gamma   90.00
#
_symmetry.space_group_name_H-M   'P 1'
#
loop_
_entity.id
_entity.type
_entity.pdbx_description
1 polymer ?
#
loop_
_entity_poly.entity_id
_entity_poly.type
_entity_poly.pdbx_seq_one_letter_code
_entity_poly.pdbx_strand_id
1 'polypeptide(L)'
;MLAKQKRQRHKHPVLARKGLIRLAVGLFGKRYFKRQAKLVSDNALKHIKPPYVVVANHSGFADVGGLIMEAYPNCINFITSQTQIVKWPKLIYKLGVLPKKQFSVDTSLIRDIKYVLDNNRIVAIYPEAKLSVVGTPNIIKPNIAKLIKMLKYPLVTVRFDGSYLHKPRWANGRRFVPIRVDARLAVTKEEIATLSVEEIHNRIVTNLAYDDYEYQLQNKILIDVPDLAEGLEGILYKCPDCGAEFAMTGRGNELSCAKCGFSVQQNPLGQLVGGKFDKVTDWYEWQRKCVQEEINAPDYVLQASFRAEKLIKDKYEDMGGASITFNASGITATFGGNDLFFKAGAFYTLSFNNDYLYLPSADAVYRFKRLDKLGITTKFNLAVEEQSARQ
;
A
#
# COMPACT_ATOMS: atom_id res chain seq x y z
N MET A 1 18.99 17.93 21.77
CA MET A 1 18.95 16.76 22.66
C MET A 1 17.63 16.02 22.46
N LEU A 2 17.58 15.02 21.61
CA LEU A 2 16.42 14.16 21.42
C LEU A 2 16.30 13.28 22.65
N ALA A 3 15.22 13.48 23.43
CA ALA A 3 14.90 12.60 24.53
C ALA A 3 14.76 11.18 23.95
N LYS A 4 15.73 10.30 24.26
CA LYS A 4 15.64 8.87 24.06
C LYS A 4 14.30 8.44 24.68
N GLN A 5 13.25 8.27 23.86
CA GLN A 5 12.08 7.52 24.32
C GLN A 5 12.60 6.17 24.76
N LYS A 6 12.79 6.02 26.08
CA LYS A 6 13.05 4.73 26.70
C LYS A 6 11.91 3.82 26.24
N ARG A 7 12.18 2.98 25.25
CA ARG A 7 11.34 1.81 25.00
C ARG A 7 11.20 1.13 26.35
N GLN A 8 10.00 1.15 26.94
CA GLN A 8 9.65 0.07 27.85
C GLN A 8 9.76 -1.20 27.00
N ARG A 9 10.90 -1.86 27.11
CA ARG A 9 11.13 -3.16 26.48
C ARG A 9 10.18 -4.12 27.22
N HIS A 10 8.96 -4.24 26.70
CA HIS A 10 8.22 -5.46 26.98
C HIS A 10 9.14 -6.60 26.55
N LYS A 11 9.40 -7.53 27.45
CA LYS A 11 10.29 -8.69 27.21
C LYS A 11 9.80 -9.49 25.97
N HIS A 12 8.53 -9.37 25.65
CA HIS A 12 7.84 -9.98 24.52
C HIS A 12 6.77 -9.04 23.92
N PRO A 13 6.42 -9.23 22.62
CA PRO A 13 5.34 -8.48 21.99
C PRO A 13 3.98 -8.83 22.61
N VAL A 14 3.04 -7.90 22.45
CA VAL A 14 1.66 -8.15 22.90
C VAL A 14 0.98 -9.11 21.92
N LEU A 15 0.48 -10.22 22.42
CA LEU A 15 -0.35 -11.14 21.63
C LEU A 15 -1.76 -10.56 21.45
N ALA A 16 -2.32 -10.68 20.24
CA ALA A 16 -3.67 -10.26 19.94
C ALA A 16 -4.68 -10.96 20.89
N ARG A 17 -5.55 -10.18 21.54
CA ARG A 17 -6.46 -10.70 22.57
C ARG A 17 -7.80 -11.13 21.98
N LYS A 18 -8.22 -12.38 22.21
CA LYS A 18 -9.50 -12.92 21.70
C LYS A 18 -10.71 -12.03 22.05
N GLY A 19 -10.79 -11.51 23.28
CA GLY A 19 -11.89 -10.64 23.69
C GLY A 19 -11.98 -9.34 22.90
N LEU A 20 -10.84 -8.67 22.63
CA LEU A 20 -10.80 -7.45 21.83
C LEU A 20 -11.13 -7.72 20.37
N ILE A 21 -10.64 -8.82 19.80
CA ILE A 21 -10.96 -9.24 18.44
C ILE A 21 -12.47 -9.56 18.32
N ARG A 22 -13.04 -10.29 19.29
CA ARG A 22 -14.48 -10.57 19.32
C ARG A 22 -15.33 -9.30 19.37
N LEU A 23 -14.92 -8.32 20.17
CA LEU A 23 -15.58 -7.03 20.24
C LEU A 23 -15.48 -6.27 18.91
N ALA A 24 -14.29 -6.20 18.32
CA ALA A 24 -14.06 -5.54 17.02
C ALA A 24 -14.87 -6.19 15.89
N VAL A 25 -14.89 -7.53 15.81
CA VAL A 25 -15.68 -8.28 14.83
C VAL A 25 -17.19 -8.07 15.05
N GLY A 26 -17.65 -8.15 16.30
CA GLY A 26 -19.08 -8.08 16.64
C GLY A 26 -19.67 -6.69 16.41
N LEU A 27 -18.99 -5.64 16.92
CA LEU A 27 -19.51 -4.26 16.87
C LEU A 27 -19.24 -3.54 15.55
N PHE A 28 -18.05 -3.74 14.98
CA PHE A 28 -17.58 -2.98 13.81
C PHE A 28 -17.53 -3.81 12.54
N GLY A 29 -16.89 -4.98 12.60
CA GLY A 29 -16.61 -5.77 11.40
C GLY A 29 -17.88 -6.24 10.69
N LYS A 30 -18.79 -6.88 11.40
CA LYS A 30 -20.08 -7.36 10.83
C LYS A 30 -20.92 -6.22 10.26
N ARG A 31 -20.98 -5.07 10.98
CA ARG A 31 -21.75 -3.89 10.54
C ARG A 31 -21.11 -3.25 9.32
N TYR A 32 -19.77 -3.13 9.31
CA TYR A 32 -19.04 -2.57 8.19
C TYR A 32 -19.25 -3.40 6.92
N PHE A 33 -18.98 -4.71 6.97
CA PHE A 33 -19.12 -5.60 5.80
C PHE A 33 -20.58 -5.89 5.42
N LYS A 34 -21.55 -5.51 6.22
CA LYS A 34 -22.96 -5.52 5.82
C LYS A 34 -23.41 -4.24 5.11
N ARG A 35 -22.84 -3.06 5.49
CA ARG A 35 -23.34 -1.75 5.05
C ARG A 35 -22.43 -1.04 4.06
N GLN A 36 -21.12 -1.27 4.14
CA GLN A 36 -20.14 -0.53 3.36
C GLN A 36 -19.48 -1.37 2.27
N ALA A 37 -19.34 -2.68 2.50
CA ALA A 37 -18.82 -3.64 1.54
C ALA A 37 -19.41 -5.02 1.83
N LYS A 38 -19.47 -5.90 0.82
CA LYS A 38 -19.89 -7.29 1.00
C LYS A 38 -18.65 -8.19 0.94
N LEU A 39 -18.33 -8.86 2.07
CA LEU A 39 -17.27 -9.86 2.06
C LEU A 39 -17.79 -11.18 1.48
N VAL A 40 -17.13 -11.70 0.47
CA VAL A 40 -17.43 -12.98 -0.20
C VAL A 40 -16.25 -13.92 0.01
N SER A 41 -16.46 -15.02 0.72
CA SER A 41 -15.41 -15.95 1.10
C SER A 41 -15.94 -17.37 1.22
N ASP A 42 -15.08 -18.34 0.93
CA ASP A 42 -15.30 -19.77 1.22
C ASP A 42 -14.90 -20.16 2.66
N ASN A 43 -14.44 -19.19 3.45
CA ASN A 43 -13.97 -19.37 4.82
C ASN A 43 -12.74 -20.31 4.96
N ALA A 44 -11.92 -20.41 3.94
CA ALA A 44 -10.77 -21.33 3.91
C ALA A 44 -9.83 -21.15 5.12
N LEU A 45 -9.61 -19.91 5.61
CA LEU A 45 -8.76 -19.66 6.79
C LEU A 45 -9.26 -20.34 8.07
N LYS A 46 -10.56 -20.62 8.19
CA LYS A 46 -11.12 -21.29 9.38
C LYS A 46 -10.70 -22.76 9.47
N HIS A 47 -10.34 -23.36 8.33
CA HIS A 47 -9.92 -24.76 8.25
C HIS A 47 -8.41 -24.94 8.42
N ILE A 48 -7.63 -23.86 8.37
CA ILE A 48 -6.18 -23.90 8.56
C ILE A 48 -5.85 -23.63 10.04
N LYS A 49 -5.23 -24.61 10.68
CA LYS A 49 -4.86 -24.48 12.11
C LYS A 49 -3.58 -23.66 12.28
N PRO A 50 -3.57 -22.66 13.18
CA PRO A 50 -2.34 -21.98 13.56
C PRO A 50 -1.31 -22.95 14.18
N PRO A 51 0.02 -22.64 14.17
CA PRO A 51 0.59 -21.36 13.72
C PRO A 51 0.94 -21.33 12.22
N TYR A 52 0.76 -20.18 11.59
CA TYR A 52 1.20 -19.93 10.21
C TYR A 52 1.43 -18.43 9.97
N VAL A 53 2.16 -18.11 8.89
CA VAL A 53 2.32 -16.74 8.41
C VAL A 53 1.32 -16.50 7.29
N VAL A 54 0.58 -15.41 7.39
CA VAL A 54 -0.25 -14.89 6.29
C VAL A 54 0.54 -13.85 5.52
N VAL A 55 0.57 -13.98 4.21
CA VAL A 55 1.01 -12.94 3.28
C VAL A 55 -0.18 -12.56 2.41
N ALA A 56 -0.57 -11.28 2.45
CA ALA A 56 -1.76 -10.79 1.73
C ALA A 56 -1.42 -9.60 0.84
N ASN A 57 -2.18 -9.43 -0.28
CA ASN A 57 -2.13 -8.20 -1.05
C ASN A 57 -2.72 -7.02 -0.24
N HIS A 58 -2.32 -5.80 -0.61
CA HIS A 58 -2.75 -4.59 0.11
C HIS A 58 -3.40 -3.60 -0.85
N SER A 59 -4.60 -3.93 -1.28
CA SER A 59 -5.36 -3.13 -2.26
C SER A 59 -6.22 -2.04 -1.62
N GLY A 60 -6.71 -2.26 -0.39
CA GLY A 60 -7.54 -1.30 0.30
C GLY A 60 -7.50 -1.40 1.83
N PHE A 61 -8.09 -0.42 2.52
CA PHE A 61 -8.21 -0.45 3.99
C PHE A 61 -9.12 -1.58 4.50
N ALA A 62 -10.03 -2.07 3.66
CA ALA A 62 -10.91 -3.17 4.00
C ALA A 62 -10.17 -4.50 4.20
N ASP A 63 -8.97 -4.67 3.63
CA ASP A 63 -8.18 -5.90 3.69
C ASP A 63 -7.89 -6.33 5.12
N VAL A 64 -7.48 -5.38 5.98
CA VAL A 64 -7.17 -5.67 7.40
C VAL A 64 -8.40 -6.18 8.14
N GLY A 65 -9.54 -5.49 7.94
CA GLY A 65 -10.83 -5.90 8.53
C GLY A 65 -11.31 -7.23 7.99
N GLY A 66 -11.20 -7.44 6.67
CA GLY A 66 -11.53 -8.69 5.98
C GLY A 66 -10.70 -9.86 6.52
N LEU A 67 -9.40 -9.68 6.66
CA LEU A 67 -8.52 -10.72 7.18
C LEU A 67 -8.83 -11.10 8.64
N ILE A 68 -9.20 -10.12 9.48
CA ILE A 68 -9.67 -10.39 10.85
C ILE A 68 -10.97 -11.20 10.85
N MET A 69 -11.91 -10.85 9.95
CA MET A 69 -13.19 -11.57 9.82
C MET A 69 -12.98 -13.01 9.38
N GLU A 70 -12.11 -13.23 8.39
CA GLU A 70 -11.79 -14.53 7.84
C GLU A 70 -11.10 -15.46 8.85
N ALA A 71 -10.17 -14.91 9.62
CA ALA A 71 -9.42 -15.71 10.60
C ALA A 71 -10.21 -16.00 11.89
N TYR A 72 -11.28 -15.24 12.17
CA TYR A 72 -12.04 -15.40 13.41
C TYR A 72 -12.59 -16.83 13.57
N PRO A 73 -12.41 -17.50 14.72
CA PRO A 73 -12.03 -16.99 16.06
C PRO A 73 -10.51 -16.93 16.34
N ASN A 74 -9.66 -17.24 15.38
CA ASN A 74 -8.22 -17.13 15.55
C ASN A 74 -7.79 -15.66 15.59
N CYS A 75 -6.68 -15.39 16.29
CA CYS A 75 -6.16 -14.05 16.45
C CYS A 75 -4.95 -13.86 15.57
N ILE A 76 -4.91 -12.70 14.89
CA ILE A 76 -3.82 -12.29 14.02
C ILE A 76 -3.04 -11.17 14.68
N ASN A 77 -1.71 -11.25 14.65
CA ASN A 77 -0.81 -10.15 14.92
C ASN A 77 -0.34 -9.56 13.58
N PHE A 78 -0.57 -8.26 13.38
CA PHE A 78 -0.23 -7.56 12.13
C PHE A 78 1.12 -6.88 12.24
N ILE A 79 1.93 -6.97 11.18
CA ILE A 79 3.12 -6.14 11.04
C ILE A 79 2.73 -4.85 10.35
N THR A 80 3.08 -3.70 10.95
CA THR A 80 2.83 -2.39 10.34
C THR A 80 3.98 -1.42 10.59
N SER A 81 4.08 -0.39 9.76
CA SER A 81 5.05 0.69 9.96
C SER A 81 4.77 1.45 11.26
N GLN A 82 5.83 1.86 11.95
CA GLN A 82 5.70 2.72 13.13
C GLN A 82 4.93 4.01 12.85
N THR A 83 4.99 4.52 11.61
CA THR A 83 4.29 5.73 11.18
C THR A 83 2.78 5.62 11.22
N GLN A 84 2.25 4.41 11.06
CA GLN A 84 0.80 4.14 11.09
C GLN A 84 0.24 3.99 12.50
N ILE A 85 1.11 3.79 13.49
CA ILE A 85 0.72 3.53 14.89
C ILE A 85 0.48 4.83 15.67
N VAL A 86 0.88 5.96 15.13
CA VAL A 86 1.01 7.27 15.81
C VAL A 86 -0.29 7.75 16.46
N LYS A 87 -1.43 7.60 15.80
CA LYS A 87 -2.71 8.16 16.29
C LYS A 87 -3.28 7.48 17.54
N TRP A 88 -3.05 6.16 17.70
CA TRP A 88 -3.64 5.35 18.79
C TRP A 88 -2.66 4.29 19.30
N PRO A 89 -1.45 4.65 19.72
CA PRO A 89 -0.38 3.68 19.96
C PRO A 89 -0.77 2.63 21.02
N LYS A 90 -1.34 3.05 22.16
CA LYS A 90 -1.71 2.12 23.25
C LYS A 90 -2.77 1.10 22.84
N LEU A 91 -3.78 1.53 22.07
CA LEU A 91 -4.84 0.64 21.60
C LEU A 91 -4.35 -0.33 20.54
N ILE A 92 -3.61 0.18 19.56
CA ILE A 92 -3.06 -0.61 18.45
C ILE A 92 -2.10 -1.69 18.96
N TYR A 93 -1.22 -1.37 19.92
CA TYR A 93 -0.38 -2.37 20.56
C TYR A 93 -1.17 -3.44 21.28
N LYS A 94 -2.27 -3.08 21.99
CA LYS A 94 -3.16 -4.06 22.66
C LYS A 94 -3.89 -4.98 21.67
N LEU A 95 -4.07 -4.55 20.42
CA LEU A 95 -4.61 -5.37 19.34
C LEU A 95 -3.58 -6.34 18.74
N GLY A 96 -2.34 -6.32 19.22
CA GLY A 96 -1.31 -7.27 18.80
C GLY A 96 -0.53 -6.83 17.57
N VAL A 97 -0.44 -5.52 17.31
CA VAL A 97 0.35 -4.99 16.19
C VAL A 97 1.85 -5.05 16.52
N LEU A 98 2.64 -5.54 15.57
CA LEU A 98 4.09 -5.62 15.60
C LEU A 98 4.67 -4.44 14.81
N PRO A 99 5.32 -3.46 15.46
CA PRO A 99 5.85 -2.30 14.77
C PRO A 99 7.13 -2.65 14.00
N LYS A 100 7.13 -2.37 12.70
CA LYS A 100 8.32 -2.45 11.85
C LYS A 100 9.02 -1.10 11.79
N LYS A 101 10.32 -1.09 12.08
CA LYS A 101 11.17 0.06 11.79
C LYS A 101 11.45 0.12 10.30
N GLN A 102 11.33 1.31 9.73
CA GLN A 102 11.74 1.52 8.35
C GLN A 102 13.27 1.64 8.28
N PHE A 103 13.87 1.20 7.15
CA PHE A 103 15.30 1.33 6.83
C PHE A 103 16.30 0.66 7.79
N SER A 104 15.88 -0.31 8.58
CA SER A 104 16.79 -1.10 9.41
C SER A 104 16.50 -2.60 9.30
N VAL A 105 17.56 -3.41 9.37
CA VAL A 105 17.41 -4.83 9.64
C VAL A 105 16.90 -4.94 11.08
N ASP A 106 15.60 -5.21 11.23
CA ASP A 106 14.97 -5.27 12.55
C ASP A 106 14.96 -6.70 13.10
N THR A 107 16.12 -7.12 13.63
CA THR A 107 16.25 -8.43 14.29
C THR A 107 15.27 -8.59 15.47
N SER A 108 14.84 -7.48 16.08
CA SER A 108 13.85 -7.52 17.15
C SER A 108 12.47 -7.92 16.60
N LEU A 109 12.11 -7.45 15.41
CA LEU A 109 10.86 -7.83 14.74
C LEU A 109 10.83 -9.33 14.42
N ILE A 110 11.94 -9.89 13.92
CA ILE A 110 12.03 -11.32 13.60
C ILE A 110 11.78 -12.16 14.88
N ARG A 111 12.36 -11.76 15.99
CA ARG A 111 12.17 -12.38 17.30
C ARG A 111 10.73 -12.28 17.78
N ASP A 112 10.11 -11.12 17.57
CA ASP A 112 8.71 -10.86 17.93
C ASP A 112 7.76 -11.72 17.07
N ILE A 113 8.01 -11.84 15.75
CA ILE A 113 7.28 -12.73 14.85
C ILE A 113 7.37 -14.18 15.34
N LYS A 114 8.61 -14.65 15.61
CA LYS A 114 8.82 -16.01 16.09
C LYS A 114 8.07 -16.27 17.41
N TYR A 115 8.14 -15.35 18.37
CA TYR A 115 7.40 -15.45 19.62
C TYR A 115 5.89 -15.59 19.40
N VAL A 116 5.29 -14.82 18.50
CA VAL A 116 3.86 -14.91 18.17
C VAL A 116 3.51 -16.28 17.60
N LEU A 117 4.32 -16.80 16.67
CA LEU A 117 4.11 -18.09 16.03
C LEU A 117 4.30 -19.25 17.03
N ASP A 118 5.33 -19.20 17.90
CA ASP A 118 5.59 -20.18 18.96
C ASP A 118 4.43 -20.24 19.99
N ASN A 119 3.62 -19.18 20.09
CA ASN A 119 2.41 -19.14 20.92
C ASN A 119 1.12 -19.52 20.15
N ASN A 120 1.24 -20.31 19.08
CA ASN A 120 0.10 -20.77 18.26
C ASN A 120 -0.78 -19.64 17.74
N ARG A 121 -0.17 -18.55 17.24
CA ARG A 121 -0.87 -17.42 16.65
C ARG A 121 -0.52 -17.27 15.18
N ILE A 122 -1.25 -16.38 14.55
CA ILE A 122 -1.08 -16.00 13.14
C ILE A 122 -0.33 -14.68 13.09
N VAL A 123 0.64 -14.56 12.19
CA VAL A 123 1.27 -13.28 11.85
C VAL A 123 0.90 -12.90 10.44
N ALA A 124 0.37 -11.69 10.24
CA ALA A 124 0.02 -11.18 8.91
C ALA A 124 1.00 -10.10 8.44
N ILE A 125 1.41 -10.23 7.18
CA ILE A 125 2.38 -9.36 6.50
C ILE A 125 1.78 -8.92 5.17
N TYR A 126 1.80 -7.61 4.91
CA TYR A 126 1.52 -7.05 3.60
C TYR A 126 2.86 -6.72 2.91
N PRO A 127 3.32 -7.56 1.95
CA PRO A 127 4.68 -7.47 1.40
C PRO A 127 4.87 -6.27 0.47
N GLU A 128 3.79 -5.71 -0.04
CA GLU A 128 3.76 -4.56 -0.95
C GLU A 128 4.19 -3.24 -0.30
N ALA A 129 4.22 -3.18 1.05
CA ALA A 129 4.62 -2.03 1.87
C ALA A 129 3.78 -0.74 1.70
N LYS A 130 2.88 -0.69 0.75
CA LYS A 130 1.90 0.39 0.52
C LYS A 130 0.59 -0.17 -0.04
N LEU A 131 -0.47 0.64 0.00
CA LEU A 131 -1.71 0.33 -0.71
C LEU A 131 -1.49 0.37 -2.21
N SER A 132 -2.22 -0.45 -2.95
CA SER A 132 -2.24 -0.39 -4.43
C SER A 132 -2.53 1.02 -4.92
N VAL A 133 -1.89 1.39 -6.01
CA VAL A 133 -2.06 2.71 -6.65
C VAL A 133 -3.24 2.70 -7.62
N VAL A 134 -3.37 1.61 -8.40
CA VAL A 134 -4.34 1.50 -9.50
C VAL A 134 -5.11 0.18 -9.51
N GLY A 135 -5.18 -0.53 -8.38
CA GLY A 135 -5.95 -1.78 -8.28
C GLY A 135 -5.21 -3.01 -8.81
N THR A 136 -3.89 -2.91 -9.01
CA THR A 136 -2.98 -4.01 -9.34
C THR A 136 -1.90 -4.15 -8.29
N PRO A 137 -1.14 -5.28 -8.23
CA PRO A 137 -0.09 -5.50 -7.25
C PRO A 137 1.03 -4.45 -7.35
N ASN A 138 1.55 -4.02 -6.20
CA ASN A 138 2.84 -3.36 -6.15
C ASN A 138 3.98 -4.42 -6.15
N ILE A 139 5.22 -3.94 -6.28
CA ILE A 139 6.41 -4.80 -6.31
C ILE A 139 6.55 -5.56 -4.98
N ILE A 140 6.61 -6.88 -5.06
CA ILE A 140 6.90 -7.77 -3.93
C ILE A 140 8.37 -8.21 -4.03
N LYS A 141 9.20 -7.77 -3.08
CA LYS A 141 10.63 -8.12 -3.06
C LYS A 141 10.87 -9.52 -2.51
N PRO A 142 11.90 -10.27 -2.97
CA PRO A 142 12.23 -11.63 -2.51
C PRO A 142 12.52 -11.75 -1.01
N ASN A 143 12.72 -10.64 -0.32
CA ASN A 143 12.97 -10.63 1.13
C ASN A 143 11.84 -11.26 1.95
N ILE A 144 10.59 -11.24 1.47
CA ILE A 144 9.48 -11.93 2.14
C ILE A 144 9.68 -13.45 2.10
N ALA A 145 10.09 -14.01 0.97
CA ALA A 145 10.35 -15.45 0.85
C ALA A 145 11.55 -15.89 1.71
N LYS A 146 12.62 -15.07 1.78
CA LYS A 146 13.75 -15.29 2.70
C LYS A 146 13.28 -15.34 4.16
N LEU A 147 12.39 -14.44 4.55
CA LEU A 147 11.81 -14.42 5.90
C LEU A 147 11.00 -15.70 6.17
N ILE A 148 10.12 -16.11 5.24
CA ILE A 148 9.32 -17.34 5.37
C ILE A 148 10.22 -18.58 5.53
N LYS A 149 11.24 -18.72 4.68
CA LYS A 149 12.20 -19.83 4.76
C LYS A 149 12.95 -19.86 6.10
N MET A 150 13.33 -18.70 6.62
CA MET A 150 14.00 -18.57 7.92
C MET A 150 13.07 -18.91 9.09
N LEU A 151 11.81 -18.52 9.05
CA LEU A 151 10.83 -18.75 10.13
C LEU A 151 10.44 -20.22 10.25
N LYS A 152 10.40 -20.97 9.13
CA LYS A 152 10.02 -22.40 9.07
C LYS A 152 8.59 -22.73 9.55
N TYR A 153 7.66 -21.79 9.34
CA TYR A 153 6.23 -21.98 9.59
C TYR A 153 5.44 -21.99 8.28
N PRO A 154 4.31 -22.71 8.19
CA PRO A 154 3.49 -22.73 7.00
C PRO A 154 3.16 -21.32 6.49
N LEU A 155 3.09 -21.17 5.18
CA LEU A 155 2.71 -19.94 4.51
C LEU A 155 1.30 -20.05 3.96
N VAL A 156 0.44 -19.13 4.34
CA VAL A 156 -0.88 -18.92 3.75
C VAL A 156 -0.86 -17.62 2.96
N THR A 157 -1.28 -17.65 1.72
CA THR A 157 -1.53 -16.44 0.93
C THR A 157 -3.00 -16.09 1.00
N VAL A 158 -3.31 -14.79 1.13
CA VAL A 158 -4.69 -14.28 1.11
C VAL A 158 -4.78 -13.15 0.11
N ARG A 159 -5.63 -13.32 -0.91
CA ARG A 159 -5.89 -12.32 -1.92
C ARG A 159 -7.28 -11.72 -1.73
N PHE A 160 -7.34 -10.39 -1.77
CA PHE A 160 -8.56 -9.61 -1.79
C PHE A 160 -8.75 -9.04 -3.18
N ASP A 161 -9.84 -9.42 -3.86
CA ASP A 161 -10.25 -8.85 -5.14
C ASP A 161 -11.42 -7.87 -4.88
N GLY A 162 -11.38 -6.69 -5.49
CA GLY A 162 -12.39 -5.64 -5.35
C GLY A 162 -12.18 -4.69 -4.17
N SER A 163 -11.20 -4.93 -3.31
CA SER A 163 -10.96 -4.08 -2.14
C SER A 163 -10.44 -2.69 -2.51
N TYR A 164 -9.65 -2.56 -3.58
CA TYR A 164 -9.26 -1.27 -4.14
C TYR A 164 -10.48 -0.45 -4.59
N LEU A 165 -11.41 -1.08 -5.32
CA LEU A 165 -12.60 -0.43 -5.85
C LEU A 165 -13.53 0.11 -4.77
N HIS A 166 -13.54 -0.51 -3.58
CA HIS A 166 -14.32 -0.05 -2.44
C HIS A 166 -13.93 1.37 -2.00
N LYS A 167 -12.65 1.69 -2.02
CA LYS A 167 -12.13 3.04 -1.79
C LYS A 167 -10.81 3.25 -2.52
N PRO A 168 -10.83 3.56 -3.82
CA PRO A 168 -9.61 3.93 -4.54
C PRO A 168 -8.93 5.12 -3.87
N ARG A 169 -7.61 5.20 -3.96
CA ARG A 169 -6.83 6.24 -3.26
C ARG A 169 -7.15 7.66 -3.70
N TRP A 170 -7.62 7.81 -4.93
CA TRP A 170 -8.02 9.08 -5.54
C TRP A 170 -9.48 9.45 -5.27
N ALA A 171 -10.35 8.48 -4.97
CA ALA A 171 -11.78 8.73 -4.78
C ALA A 171 -12.09 9.38 -3.42
N ASN A 172 -13.01 10.32 -3.43
CA ASN A 172 -13.45 11.03 -2.23
C ASN A 172 -14.31 10.16 -1.30
N GLY A 173 -15.15 9.30 -1.87
CA GLY A 173 -16.12 8.46 -1.18
C GLY A 173 -15.73 6.98 -1.10
N ARG A 174 -16.52 6.20 -0.33
CA ARG A 174 -16.53 4.74 -0.36
C ARG A 174 -17.61 4.27 -1.32
N ARG A 175 -17.32 3.17 -2.01
CA ARG A 175 -18.20 2.51 -2.97
C ARG A 175 -18.61 1.17 -2.41
N PHE A 176 -19.85 0.78 -2.57
CA PHE A 176 -20.32 -0.54 -2.16
C PHE A 176 -19.88 -1.57 -3.22
N VAL A 177 -18.88 -2.39 -2.87
CA VAL A 177 -18.31 -3.40 -3.79
C VAL A 177 -18.22 -4.73 -3.06
N PRO A 178 -18.56 -5.86 -3.73
CA PRO A 178 -18.25 -7.20 -3.22
C PRO A 178 -16.73 -7.38 -3.18
N ILE A 179 -16.21 -7.72 -2.01
CA ILE A 179 -14.79 -8.03 -1.81
C ILE A 179 -14.66 -9.53 -1.68
N ARG A 180 -14.04 -10.18 -2.67
CA ARG A 180 -13.75 -11.61 -2.64
C ARG A 180 -12.47 -11.86 -1.88
N VAL A 181 -12.48 -12.88 -1.03
CA VAL A 181 -11.30 -13.35 -0.31
C VAL A 181 -10.95 -14.75 -0.81
N ASP A 182 -9.74 -14.90 -1.33
CA ASP A 182 -9.16 -16.17 -1.76
C ASP A 182 -7.98 -16.50 -0.84
N ALA A 183 -8.13 -17.48 0.02
CA ALA A 183 -7.12 -17.88 0.98
C ALA A 183 -6.61 -19.29 0.67
N ARG A 184 -5.29 -19.46 0.58
CA ARG A 184 -4.64 -20.73 0.18
C ARG A 184 -3.46 -21.05 1.08
N LEU A 185 -3.33 -22.31 1.50
CA LEU A 185 -2.08 -22.84 2.04
C LEU A 185 -1.07 -22.93 0.91
N ALA A 186 -0.21 -21.91 0.79
CA ALA A 186 0.71 -21.77 -0.33
C ALA A 186 1.97 -22.63 -0.18
N VAL A 187 2.46 -22.82 1.06
CA VAL A 187 3.62 -23.65 1.37
C VAL A 187 3.40 -24.32 2.71
N THR A 188 3.50 -25.65 2.75
CA THR A 188 3.42 -26.43 4.00
C THR A 188 4.72 -26.34 4.77
N LYS A 189 4.72 -26.84 6.01
CA LYS A 189 5.94 -26.85 6.84
C LYS A 189 7.03 -27.75 6.24
N GLU A 190 6.63 -28.85 5.62
CA GLU A 190 7.49 -29.84 4.98
C GLU A 190 8.11 -29.25 3.72
N GLU A 191 7.31 -28.61 2.87
CA GLU A 191 7.78 -27.96 1.64
C GLU A 191 8.78 -26.80 1.89
N ILE A 192 8.66 -26.07 2.99
CA ILE A 192 9.62 -24.99 3.32
C ILE A 192 11.06 -25.51 3.41
N ALA A 193 11.26 -26.75 3.86
CA ALA A 193 12.61 -27.32 3.96
C ALA A 193 13.25 -27.54 2.58
N THR A 194 12.47 -27.92 1.59
CA THR A 194 12.91 -28.32 0.25
C THR A 194 12.90 -27.20 -0.78
N LEU A 195 11.88 -26.36 -0.77
CA LEU A 195 11.73 -25.26 -1.74
C LEU A 195 12.83 -24.22 -1.62
N SER A 196 13.31 -23.71 -2.73
CA SER A 196 14.18 -22.55 -2.81
C SER A 196 13.47 -21.26 -2.42
N VAL A 197 14.23 -20.19 -2.14
CA VAL A 197 13.67 -18.86 -1.90
C VAL A 197 12.91 -18.35 -3.11
N GLU A 198 13.39 -18.64 -4.31
CA GLU A 198 12.77 -18.24 -5.57
C GLU A 198 11.42 -18.93 -5.77
N GLU A 199 11.33 -20.24 -5.54
CA GLU A 199 10.08 -20.99 -5.65
C GLU A 199 9.02 -20.47 -4.66
N ILE A 200 9.41 -20.20 -3.41
CA ILE A 200 8.51 -19.58 -2.41
C ILE A 200 8.06 -18.20 -2.88
N HIS A 201 8.99 -17.39 -3.40
CA HIS A 201 8.68 -16.05 -3.91
C HIS A 201 7.69 -16.11 -5.08
N ASN A 202 7.93 -17.00 -6.05
CA ASN A 202 7.06 -17.18 -7.21
C ASN A 202 5.65 -17.62 -6.80
N ARG A 203 5.51 -18.53 -5.83
CA ARG A 203 4.20 -18.90 -5.27
C ARG A 203 3.49 -17.71 -4.62
N ILE A 204 4.22 -16.85 -3.89
CA ILE A 204 3.64 -15.63 -3.29
C ILE A 204 3.14 -14.70 -4.40
N VAL A 205 3.98 -14.36 -5.37
CA VAL A 205 3.64 -13.44 -6.46
C VAL A 205 2.44 -13.95 -7.27
N THR A 206 2.46 -15.22 -7.66
CA THR A 206 1.36 -15.84 -8.42
C THR A 206 0.04 -15.84 -7.65
N ASN A 207 0.06 -16.21 -6.37
CA ASN A 207 -1.16 -16.30 -5.58
C ASN A 207 -1.74 -14.92 -5.22
N LEU A 208 -0.90 -13.88 -5.18
CA LEU A 208 -1.31 -12.50 -4.88
C LEU A 208 -1.48 -11.64 -6.13
N ALA A 209 -1.38 -12.22 -7.32
CA ALA A 209 -1.67 -11.50 -8.56
C ALA A 209 -3.17 -11.19 -8.65
N TYR A 210 -3.52 -9.92 -8.90
CA TYR A 210 -4.89 -9.44 -9.05
C TYR A 210 -4.95 -8.23 -9.99
N ASP A 211 -6.13 -7.97 -10.54
CA ASP A 211 -6.51 -6.73 -11.20
C ASP A 211 -7.96 -6.43 -10.81
N ASP A 212 -8.17 -5.40 -10.01
CA ASP A 212 -9.49 -5.09 -9.47
C ASP A 212 -10.45 -4.53 -10.54
N TYR A 213 -9.94 -3.88 -11.59
CA TYR A 213 -10.79 -3.47 -12.72
C TYR A 213 -11.21 -4.65 -13.58
N GLU A 214 -10.30 -5.61 -13.79
CA GLU A 214 -10.66 -6.86 -14.49
C GLU A 214 -11.66 -7.67 -13.67
N TYR A 215 -11.46 -7.75 -12.34
CA TYR A 215 -12.43 -8.36 -11.42
C TYR A 215 -13.80 -7.69 -11.50
N GLN A 216 -13.85 -6.35 -11.55
CA GLN A 216 -15.06 -5.56 -11.71
C GLN A 216 -15.79 -5.94 -13.00
N LEU A 217 -15.07 -5.93 -14.11
CA LEU A 217 -15.60 -6.20 -15.45
C LEU A 217 -16.13 -7.63 -15.57
N GLN A 218 -15.34 -8.63 -15.18
CA GLN A 218 -15.72 -10.04 -15.25
C GLN A 218 -16.94 -10.38 -14.39
N ASN A 219 -17.07 -9.75 -13.24
CA ASN A 219 -18.19 -9.97 -12.33
C ASN A 219 -19.35 -8.98 -12.55
N LYS A 220 -19.27 -8.11 -13.56
CA LYS A 220 -20.28 -7.10 -13.91
C LYS A 220 -20.69 -6.24 -12.72
N ILE A 221 -19.71 -5.82 -11.90
CA ILE A 221 -19.94 -5.03 -10.70
C ILE A 221 -20.17 -3.58 -11.12
N LEU A 222 -21.42 -3.13 -11.04
CA LEU A 222 -21.80 -1.75 -11.32
C LEU A 222 -21.51 -0.87 -10.09
N ILE A 223 -20.69 0.16 -10.27
CA ILE A 223 -20.44 1.21 -9.29
C ILE A 223 -21.17 2.46 -9.78
N ASP A 224 -22.34 2.69 -9.19
CA ASP A 224 -23.19 3.82 -9.54
C ASP A 224 -22.98 4.93 -8.50
N VAL A 225 -22.06 5.84 -8.80
CA VAL A 225 -21.77 7.05 -8.03
C VAL A 225 -21.58 8.22 -8.98
N PRO A 226 -21.90 9.45 -8.57
CA PRO A 226 -21.87 10.61 -9.47
C PRO A 226 -20.45 11.13 -9.77
N ASP A 227 -19.43 10.61 -9.08
CA ASP A 227 -18.06 11.13 -9.05
C ASP A 227 -17.01 10.07 -9.41
N LEU A 228 -17.30 9.25 -10.44
CA LEU A 228 -16.42 8.13 -10.84
C LEU A 228 -15.00 8.58 -11.21
N ALA A 229 -14.82 9.75 -11.80
CA ALA A 229 -13.52 10.24 -12.27
C ALA A 229 -12.91 11.34 -11.38
N GLU A 230 -13.62 11.86 -10.37
CA GLU A 230 -13.09 12.92 -9.51
C GLU A 230 -11.89 12.47 -8.69
N GLY A 231 -10.75 13.18 -8.85
CA GLY A 231 -9.46 12.85 -8.22
C GLY A 231 -8.61 11.87 -9.01
N LEU A 232 -9.14 11.28 -10.11
CA LEU A 232 -8.40 10.34 -10.95
C LEU A 232 -7.18 11.01 -11.64
N GLU A 233 -7.22 12.32 -11.85
CA GLU A 233 -6.10 13.14 -12.34
C GLU A 233 -4.89 13.12 -11.39
N GLY A 234 -5.08 12.75 -10.13
CA GLY A 234 -3.97 12.53 -9.19
C GLY A 234 -3.14 11.27 -9.51
N ILE A 235 -3.71 10.36 -10.28
CA ILE A 235 -3.08 9.11 -10.72
C ILE A 235 -2.77 9.17 -12.22
N LEU A 236 -3.72 9.66 -13.04
CA LEU A 236 -3.60 9.81 -14.49
C LEU A 236 -3.26 11.28 -14.80
N TYR A 237 -2.03 11.68 -14.54
CA TYR A 237 -1.59 13.08 -14.60
C TYR A 237 -1.09 13.53 -15.99
N LYS A 238 -0.78 12.60 -16.90
CA LYS A 238 -0.24 12.86 -18.23
C LYS A 238 -1.29 12.58 -19.30
N CYS A 239 -1.60 13.57 -20.10
CA CYS A 239 -2.55 13.44 -21.21
C CYS A 239 -2.01 12.48 -22.28
N PRO A 240 -2.78 11.45 -22.70
CA PRO A 240 -2.30 10.50 -23.69
C PRO A 240 -2.34 11.06 -25.13
N ASP A 241 -3.03 12.18 -25.34
CA ASP A 241 -3.18 12.79 -26.65
C ASP A 241 -2.06 13.82 -26.93
N CYS A 242 -1.92 14.85 -26.08
CA CYS A 242 -0.93 15.92 -26.28
C CYS A 242 0.33 15.77 -25.41
N GLY A 243 0.45 14.78 -24.56
CA GLY A 243 1.59 14.57 -23.67
C GLY A 243 1.71 15.56 -22.50
N ALA A 244 0.78 16.52 -22.37
CA ALA A 244 0.82 17.49 -21.28
C ALA A 244 0.69 16.83 -19.91
N GLU A 245 1.55 17.22 -18.97
CA GLU A 245 1.51 16.75 -17.60
C GLU A 245 0.79 17.75 -16.70
N PHE A 246 0.09 17.21 -15.69
CA PHE A 246 -0.62 17.96 -14.65
C PHE A 246 -1.71 18.92 -15.18
N ALA A 247 -2.19 18.66 -16.41
CA ALA A 247 -3.27 19.40 -17.05
C ALA A 247 -4.58 18.61 -17.11
N MET A 248 -4.62 17.43 -16.50
CA MET A 248 -5.83 16.62 -16.41
C MET A 248 -6.72 17.13 -15.26
N THR A 249 -8.04 17.06 -15.46
CA THR A 249 -9.06 17.46 -14.48
C THR A 249 -10.22 16.47 -14.49
N GLY A 250 -10.55 15.88 -13.34
CA GLY A 250 -11.71 15.01 -13.14
C GLY A 250 -12.92 15.80 -12.63
N ARG A 251 -14.07 15.63 -13.29
CA ARG A 251 -15.35 16.20 -12.83
C ARG A 251 -16.47 15.20 -13.08
N GLY A 252 -17.16 14.81 -12.02
CA GLY A 252 -18.17 13.76 -12.13
C GLY A 252 -17.56 12.47 -12.68
N ASN A 253 -18.03 12.03 -13.85
CA ASN A 253 -17.55 10.82 -14.52
C ASN A 253 -16.56 11.12 -15.67
N GLU A 254 -16.20 12.39 -15.90
CA GLU A 254 -15.32 12.81 -16.97
C GLU A 254 -13.92 13.15 -16.47
N LEU A 255 -12.90 12.70 -17.20
CA LEU A 255 -11.51 13.12 -17.06
C LEU A 255 -11.09 13.83 -18.33
N SER A 256 -10.74 15.12 -18.26
CA SER A 256 -10.43 15.96 -19.42
C SER A 256 -9.07 16.65 -19.27
N CYS A 257 -8.47 17.00 -20.41
CA CYS A 257 -7.22 17.76 -20.51
C CYS A 257 -7.49 19.24 -20.78
N ALA A 258 -7.11 20.13 -19.86
CA ALA A 258 -7.28 21.57 -20.02
C ALA A 258 -6.42 22.17 -21.15
N LYS A 259 -5.38 21.44 -21.64
CA LYS A 259 -4.48 21.94 -22.68
C LYS A 259 -4.98 21.69 -24.11
N CYS A 260 -5.53 20.48 -24.38
CA CYS A 260 -5.92 20.11 -25.76
C CYS A 260 -7.41 19.76 -25.90
N GLY A 261 -8.19 19.75 -24.80
CA GLY A 261 -9.60 19.40 -24.83
C GLY A 261 -9.89 17.90 -24.93
N PHE A 262 -8.88 17.04 -24.94
CA PHE A 262 -9.09 15.59 -24.87
C PHE A 262 -9.93 15.24 -23.65
N SER A 263 -10.91 14.35 -23.81
CA SER A 263 -11.72 13.86 -22.67
C SER A 263 -12.09 12.40 -22.82
N VAL A 264 -12.31 11.74 -21.67
CA VAL A 264 -12.83 10.37 -21.56
C VAL A 264 -13.88 10.30 -20.46
N GLN A 265 -14.82 9.38 -20.59
CA GLN A 265 -15.82 9.07 -19.57
C GLN A 265 -15.48 7.78 -18.85
N GLN A 266 -15.49 7.78 -17.52
CA GLN A 266 -15.45 6.54 -16.76
C GLN A 266 -16.89 6.03 -16.55
N ASN A 267 -17.16 4.82 -17.06
CA ASN A 267 -18.48 4.21 -16.91
C ASN A 267 -18.62 3.43 -15.56
N PRO A 268 -19.84 3.03 -15.16
CA PRO A 268 -20.08 2.28 -13.93
C PRO A 268 -19.34 0.93 -13.83
N LEU A 269 -18.86 0.37 -14.94
CA LEU A 269 -18.02 -0.84 -14.97
C LEU A 269 -16.52 -0.54 -14.84
N GLY A 270 -16.15 0.73 -14.59
CA GLY A 270 -14.76 1.15 -14.40
C GLY A 270 -13.97 1.35 -15.69
N GLN A 271 -14.61 1.18 -16.85
CA GLN A 271 -13.97 1.36 -18.14
C GLN A 271 -13.88 2.86 -18.52
N LEU A 272 -12.83 3.21 -19.23
CA LEU A 272 -12.64 4.54 -19.83
C LEU A 272 -13.15 4.49 -21.27
N VAL A 273 -14.13 5.34 -21.59
CA VAL A 273 -14.78 5.36 -22.90
C VAL A 273 -14.45 6.65 -23.63
N GLY A 274 -14.06 6.55 -24.89
CA GLY A 274 -13.74 7.71 -25.74
C GLY A 274 -12.26 8.10 -25.78
N GLY A 275 -11.36 7.29 -25.20
CA GLY A 275 -9.92 7.56 -25.16
C GLY A 275 -9.06 6.48 -25.82
N LYS A 276 -7.74 6.61 -25.66
CA LYS A 276 -6.74 5.62 -26.12
C LYS A 276 -6.66 4.38 -25.25
N PHE A 277 -7.13 4.47 -24.01
CA PHE A 277 -7.07 3.39 -23.02
C PHE A 277 -8.45 3.08 -22.50
N ASP A 278 -8.79 1.81 -22.44
CA ASP A 278 -10.06 1.36 -21.91
C ASP A 278 -10.00 1.14 -20.38
N LYS A 279 -8.79 1.06 -19.80
CA LYS A 279 -8.56 0.82 -18.38
C LYS A 279 -7.66 1.89 -17.76
N VAL A 280 -7.94 2.22 -16.51
CA VAL A 280 -7.09 3.08 -15.66
C VAL A 280 -5.68 2.49 -15.52
N THR A 281 -5.58 1.17 -15.38
CA THR A 281 -4.31 0.44 -15.26
C THR A 281 -3.42 0.60 -16.48
N ASP A 282 -3.98 0.49 -17.70
CA ASP A 282 -3.21 0.58 -18.93
C ASP A 282 -2.68 2.00 -19.16
N TRP A 283 -3.49 3.02 -18.85
CA TRP A 283 -3.05 4.41 -18.90
C TRP A 283 -1.94 4.69 -17.87
N TYR A 284 -2.08 4.17 -16.65
CA TYR A 284 -1.06 4.32 -15.62
C TYR A 284 0.27 3.66 -16.02
N GLU A 285 0.23 2.45 -16.61
CA GLU A 285 1.42 1.75 -17.09
C GLU A 285 2.05 2.41 -18.33
N TRP A 286 1.25 3.06 -19.19
CA TRP A 286 1.78 3.93 -20.23
C TRP A 286 2.54 5.13 -19.63
N GLN A 287 2.00 5.80 -18.62
CA GLN A 287 2.72 6.87 -17.91
C GLN A 287 4.03 6.35 -17.28
N ARG A 288 4.02 5.14 -16.72
CA ARG A 288 5.23 4.50 -16.20
C ARG A 288 6.30 4.38 -17.29
N LYS A 289 5.94 3.91 -18.47
CA LYS A 289 6.87 3.81 -19.62
C LYS A 289 7.41 5.18 -20.02
N CYS A 290 6.57 6.23 -20.06
CA CYS A 290 7.05 7.58 -20.31
C CYS A 290 8.09 8.04 -19.27
N VAL A 291 7.83 7.80 -17.98
CA VAL A 291 8.79 8.13 -16.92
C VAL A 291 10.07 7.30 -17.05
N GLN A 292 9.96 6.02 -17.40
CA GLN A 292 11.11 5.15 -17.65
C GLN A 292 12.00 5.70 -18.77
N GLU A 293 11.42 6.24 -19.83
CA GLU A 293 12.14 6.91 -20.92
C GLU A 293 12.77 8.23 -20.45
N GLU A 294 12.00 9.06 -19.75
CA GLU A 294 12.46 10.36 -19.24
C GLU A 294 13.69 10.23 -18.32
N ILE A 295 13.67 9.29 -17.37
CA ILE A 295 14.80 9.10 -16.42
C ILE A 295 16.04 8.47 -17.06
N ASN A 296 16.02 8.10 -18.36
CA ASN A 296 17.19 7.67 -19.12
C ASN A 296 18.08 8.85 -19.53
N ALA A 297 17.51 10.06 -19.62
CA ALA A 297 18.29 11.25 -19.93
C ALA A 297 19.28 11.55 -18.77
N PRO A 298 20.57 11.74 -19.06
CA PRO A 298 21.59 11.95 -18.02
C PRO A 298 21.36 13.18 -17.16
N ASP A 299 20.69 14.19 -17.73
CA ASP A 299 20.37 15.47 -17.13
C ASP A 299 18.92 15.54 -16.59
N TYR A 300 18.21 14.40 -16.56
CA TYR A 300 16.85 14.39 -16.04
C TYR A 300 16.76 14.85 -14.59
N VAL A 301 15.93 15.85 -14.38
CA VAL A 301 15.61 16.38 -13.05
C VAL A 301 14.11 16.55 -12.91
N LEU A 302 13.51 15.88 -11.92
CA LEU A 302 12.14 16.15 -11.50
C LEU A 302 12.16 16.96 -10.22
N GLN A 303 11.63 18.18 -10.25
CA GLN A 303 11.58 19.06 -9.09
C GLN A 303 10.17 19.61 -8.88
N ALA A 304 9.76 19.73 -7.61
CA ALA A 304 8.50 20.37 -7.26
C ALA A 304 8.56 20.98 -5.85
N SER A 305 7.65 21.95 -5.63
CA SER A 305 7.48 22.64 -4.35
C SER A 305 6.46 21.93 -3.47
N PHE A 306 6.80 21.84 -2.19
CA PHE A 306 6.00 21.19 -1.16
C PHE A 306 5.96 22.03 0.10
N ARG A 307 5.14 21.64 1.05
CA ARG A 307 5.21 22.07 2.44
C ARG A 307 5.68 20.89 3.28
N ALA A 308 6.79 21.07 4.00
CA ALA A 308 7.35 20.03 4.85
C ALA A 308 6.64 19.99 6.19
N GLU A 309 6.35 18.79 6.68
CA GLU A 309 5.83 18.54 8.00
C GLU A 309 6.61 17.40 8.66
N LYS A 310 6.95 17.53 9.93
CA LYS A 310 7.69 16.54 10.73
C LYS A 310 6.79 15.91 11.75
N LEU A 311 6.84 14.59 11.88
CA LEU A 311 6.14 13.88 12.93
C LEU A 311 6.86 14.07 14.27
N ILE A 312 6.23 14.78 15.19
CA ILE A 312 6.71 15.00 16.56
C ILE A 312 5.69 14.38 17.52
N LYS A 313 6.12 13.37 18.28
CA LYS A 313 5.25 12.54 19.12
C LYS A 313 4.12 11.89 18.30
N ASP A 314 2.93 12.47 18.27
CA ASP A 314 1.70 11.97 17.62
C ASP A 314 1.05 12.98 16.66
N LYS A 315 1.73 14.10 16.38
CA LYS A 315 1.26 15.16 15.50
C LYS A 315 2.30 15.54 14.47
N TYR A 316 1.82 15.98 13.32
CA TYR A 316 2.66 16.58 12.31
C TYR A 316 2.76 18.08 12.57
N GLU A 317 3.98 18.55 12.73
CA GLU A 317 4.31 19.98 12.90
C GLU A 317 4.85 20.53 11.58
N ASP A 318 4.43 21.73 11.25
CA ASP A 318 4.82 22.43 10.04
C ASP A 318 6.30 22.87 10.12
N MET A 319 7.04 22.57 9.03
CA MET A 319 8.46 22.94 8.87
C MET A 319 8.68 23.98 7.77
N GLY A 320 7.58 24.53 7.22
CA GLY A 320 7.63 25.54 6.16
C GLY A 320 7.72 24.99 4.73
N GLY A 321 8.09 25.86 3.81
CA GLY A 321 8.27 25.52 2.39
C GLY A 321 9.41 24.52 2.19
N ALA A 322 9.25 23.64 1.20
CA ALA A 322 10.23 22.64 0.81
C ALA A 322 10.32 22.51 -0.71
N SER A 323 11.50 22.14 -1.19
CA SER A 323 11.71 21.66 -2.56
C SER A 323 12.12 20.19 -2.52
N ILE A 324 11.49 19.36 -3.35
CA ILE A 324 11.94 17.97 -3.56
C ILE A 324 12.46 17.85 -4.97
N THR A 325 13.68 17.34 -5.08
CA THR A 325 14.37 17.08 -6.34
C THR A 325 14.72 15.61 -6.46
N PHE A 326 14.38 15.00 -7.58
CA PHE A 326 14.80 13.66 -7.98
C PHE A 326 15.70 13.75 -9.20
N ASN A 327 16.81 13.02 -9.20
CA ASN A 327 17.72 12.87 -10.34
C ASN A 327 18.43 11.50 -10.30
N ALA A 328 19.42 11.29 -11.15
CA ALA A 328 20.18 10.05 -11.24
C ALA A 328 20.83 9.65 -9.89
N SER A 329 21.21 10.61 -9.03
CA SER A 329 21.82 10.36 -7.73
C SER A 329 20.82 9.95 -6.65
N GLY A 330 19.52 10.26 -6.82
CA GLY A 330 18.48 9.94 -5.85
C GLY A 330 17.51 11.10 -5.59
N ILE A 331 17.03 11.21 -4.34
CA ILE A 331 16.08 12.24 -3.92
C ILE A 331 16.73 13.16 -2.89
N THR A 332 16.58 14.46 -3.10
CA THR A 332 16.92 15.50 -2.12
C THR A 332 15.65 16.25 -1.72
N ALA A 333 15.42 16.40 -0.42
CA ALA A 333 14.39 17.29 0.11
C ALA A 333 15.05 18.40 0.90
N THR A 334 14.90 19.65 0.44
CA THR A 334 15.45 20.87 1.02
C THR A 334 14.33 21.64 1.72
N PHE A 335 14.46 21.90 3.02
CA PHE A 335 13.52 22.68 3.82
C PHE A 335 14.15 23.20 5.10
N GLY A 336 13.78 24.42 5.54
CA GLY A 336 14.24 24.99 6.82
C GLY A 336 15.75 25.04 6.97
N GLY A 337 16.51 25.25 5.88
CA GLY A 337 17.96 25.24 5.89
C GLY A 337 18.61 23.87 6.04
N ASN A 338 17.85 22.79 5.91
CA ASN A 338 18.35 21.41 5.98
C ASN A 338 18.12 20.68 4.67
N ASP A 339 19.05 19.80 4.30
CA ASP A 339 18.93 18.87 3.19
C ASP A 339 18.82 17.43 3.70
N LEU A 340 17.81 16.72 3.23
CA LEU A 340 17.70 15.29 3.39
C LEU A 340 17.97 14.62 2.05
N PHE A 341 19.10 13.94 1.96
CA PHE A 341 19.49 13.21 0.77
C PHE A 341 19.28 11.71 0.95
N PHE A 342 18.64 11.11 -0.03
CA PHE A 342 18.41 9.67 -0.14
C PHE A 342 19.01 9.20 -1.46
N LYS A 343 20.08 8.42 -1.36
CA LYS A 343 20.79 7.87 -2.52
C LYS A 343 19.83 7.04 -3.39
N ALA A 344 20.08 7.01 -4.69
CA ALA A 344 19.42 6.09 -5.62
C ALA A 344 19.39 4.66 -5.05
N GLY A 345 18.22 3.99 -5.10
CA GLY A 345 18.00 2.68 -4.50
C GLY A 345 17.74 2.66 -2.99
N ALA A 346 17.81 3.79 -2.28
CA ALA A 346 17.39 3.87 -0.88
C ALA A 346 15.93 3.47 -0.69
N PHE A 347 15.11 3.74 -1.69
CA PHE A 347 13.70 3.34 -1.77
C PHE A 347 13.47 2.50 -3.03
N TYR A 348 12.75 1.40 -2.91
CA TYR A 348 12.23 0.67 -4.08
C TYR A 348 10.82 1.15 -4.49
N THR A 349 10.16 1.91 -3.63
CA THR A 349 8.87 2.57 -3.85
C THR A 349 8.67 3.63 -2.76
N LEU A 350 7.85 4.64 -3.02
CA LEU A 350 7.53 5.68 -2.05
C LEU A 350 6.15 5.43 -1.42
N SER A 351 6.01 5.80 -0.16
CA SER A 351 4.70 5.94 0.47
C SER A 351 4.14 7.32 0.10
N PHE A 352 2.96 7.37 -0.53
CA PHE A 352 2.34 8.61 -0.96
C PHE A 352 0.81 8.50 -1.04
N ASN A 353 0.15 9.62 -1.16
CA ASN A 353 -1.24 9.76 -1.63
C ASN A 353 -1.34 11.02 -2.52
N ASN A 354 -2.54 11.39 -2.93
CA ASN A 354 -2.72 12.56 -3.81
C ASN A 354 -2.13 13.84 -3.23
N ASP A 355 -2.09 14.01 -1.90
CA ASP A 355 -1.65 15.23 -1.25
C ASP A 355 -0.25 15.16 -0.66
N TYR A 356 0.21 13.97 -0.27
CA TYR A 356 1.44 13.81 0.52
C TYR A 356 2.39 12.80 -0.08
N LEU A 357 3.69 13.16 -0.03
CA LEU A 357 4.82 12.26 -0.20
C LEU A 357 5.47 12.03 1.17
N TYR A 358 5.82 10.80 1.51
CA TYR A 358 6.45 10.45 2.79
C TYR A 358 7.90 10.03 2.56
N LEU A 359 8.82 10.75 3.19
CA LEU A 359 10.25 10.46 3.16
C LEU A 359 10.73 10.24 4.60
N PRO A 360 10.73 9.01 5.11
CA PRO A 360 11.21 8.71 6.44
C PRO A 360 12.74 8.69 6.46
N SER A 361 13.33 9.33 7.48
CA SER A 361 14.74 9.25 7.79
C SER A 361 15.01 8.36 9.00
N ALA A 362 16.29 8.11 9.32
CA ALA A 362 16.67 7.32 10.49
C ALA A 362 16.12 7.90 11.81
N ASP A 363 16.03 9.22 11.91
CA ASP A 363 15.70 9.95 13.13
C ASP A 363 14.27 10.49 13.18
N ALA A 364 13.61 10.64 12.04
CA ALA A 364 12.30 11.26 11.95
C ALA A 364 11.49 10.79 10.75
N VAL A 365 10.20 11.01 10.82
CA VAL A 365 9.28 10.84 9.70
C VAL A 365 8.86 12.21 9.20
N TYR A 366 9.13 12.45 7.94
CA TYR A 366 8.69 13.65 7.25
C TYR A 366 7.60 13.30 6.24
N ARG A 367 6.62 14.18 6.11
CA ARG A 367 5.69 14.18 4.98
C ARG A 367 5.72 15.55 4.31
N PHE A 368 5.54 15.52 3.02
CA PHE A 368 5.62 16.69 2.16
C PHE A 368 4.28 16.87 1.45
N LYS A 369 3.55 17.91 1.84
CA LYS A 369 2.28 18.26 1.24
C LYS A 369 2.54 18.98 -0.08
N ARG A 370 1.98 18.47 -1.20
CA ARG A 370 2.06 19.19 -2.46
C ARG A 370 1.39 20.58 -2.35
N LEU A 371 1.89 21.53 -3.09
CA LEU A 371 1.31 22.88 -3.11
C LEU A 371 0.34 23.09 -4.28
N ASP A 372 0.68 22.58 -5.48
CA ASP A 372 -0.06 22.84 -6.70
C ASP A 372 -0.33 21.58 -7.55
N LYS A 373 0.64 20.98 -8.15
CA LYS A 373 0.51 19.94 -9.19
C LYS A 373 -0.10 18.64 -8.68
N LEU A 374 -1.41 18.44 -8.87
CA LEU A 374 -2.04 17.15 -8.62
C LEU A 374 -1.42 16.08 -9.56
N GLY A 375 -1.08 14.90 -8.98
CA GLY A 375 -0.35 13.85 -9.71
C GLY A 375 1.17 13.91 -9.58
N ILE A 376 1.76 14.98 -9.03
CA ILE A 376 3.21 15.10 -8.86
C ILE A 376 3.76 14.00 -7.92
N THR A 377 3.04 13.63 -6.87
CA THR A 377 3.41 12.53 -5.97
C THR A 377 3.44 11.19 -6.67
N THR A 378 2.54 10.98 -7.62
CA THR A 378 2.50 9.79 -8.50
C THR A 378 3.74 9.77 -9.40
N LYS A 379 4.11 10.89 -10.04
CA LYS A 379 5.30 10.96 -10.89
C LYS A 379 6.59 10.69 -10.11
N PHE A 380 6.74 11.26 -8.91
CA PHE A 380 7.88 10.95 -8.04
C PHE A 380 7.96 9.45 -7.69
N ASN A 381 6.81 8.83 -7.37
CA ASN A 381 6.80 7.40 -7.08
C ASN A 381 7.20 6.56 -8.28
N LEU A 382 6.67 6.85 -9.48
CA LEU A 382 7.06 6.17 -10.71
C LEU A 382 8.56 6.30 -10.98
N ALA A 383 9.11 7.51 -10.87
CA ALA A 383 10.54 7.76 -11.07
C ALA A 383 11.43 6.94 -10.14
N VAL A 384 11.05 6.85 -8.85
CA VAL A 384 11.77 6.03 -7.86
C VAL A 384 11.67 4.55 -8.15
N GLU A 385 10.48 4.05 -8.50
CA GLU A 385 10.27 2.64 -8.84
C GLU A 385 11.10 2.23 -10.05
N GLU A 386 11.08 3.04 -11.13
CA GLU A 386 11.85 2.78 -12.34
C GLU A 386 13.37 2.91 -12.12
N GLN A 387 13.82 3.85 -11.30
CA GLN A 387 15.23 3.94 -10.92
C GLN A 387 15.68 2.72 -10.11
N SER A 388 14.85 2.25 -9.17
CA SER A 388 15.16 1.07 -8.35
C SER A 388 15.11 -0.25 -9.12
N ALA A 389 14.36 -0.33 -10.19
CA ALA A 389 14.28 -1.54 -11.04
C ALA A 389 15.55 -1.78 -11.85
N ARG A 390 16.40 -0.74 -12.01
CA ARG A 390 17.69 -0.79 -12.75
C ARG A 390 18.89 -1.20 -11.88
N GLN A 391 18.72 -1.24 -10.57
CA GLN A 391 19.73 -1.60 -9.58
C GLN A 391 19.57 -3.05 -9.09
#